data_c356b9310c3790bb1f013456f334acdb
#
_entry.id   c356b9310c3790bb1f013456f334acdb
#
_cell.length_a   1.000
_cell.length_b   1.000
_cell.length_c   1.000
_cell.angle_alpha   90.00
_cell.angle_beta   90.00
_cell.angle_gamma   90.00
#
_symmetry.space_group_name_H-M   'P 1'
#
loop_
_entity.id
_entity.type
_entity.pdbx_description
1 polymer ?
#
loop_
_entity_poly.entity_id
_entity_poly.type
_entity_poly.pdbx_seq_one_letter_code
_entity_poly.pdbx_strand_id
1 'polypeptide(L)'
;MPIQNYRDLIVWQRAMDLLTECYRVARLLPPSETYALGAHLERAAVAVAAHIAGGHARERAEFLESLTGATASLREVETLLLAATRVCLLSGDQIQTGMQLADEVGRMLTALRRSLGAPHLQPGVSSHAAGAPSAGVSAGATAG
;
A
#
# COMPACT_ATOMS: atom_id res chain seq x y z
N MET A 1 19.58 -4.73 14.48
CA MET A 1 20.15 -3.57 13.78
C MET A 1 19.03 -2.77 13.13
N PRO A 2 18.90 -1.50 13.42
CA PRO A 2 17.97 -0.67 12.67
C PRO A 2 18.39 -0.64 11.21
N ILE A 3 17.42 -0.84 10.30
CA ILE A 3 17.65 -0.77 8.88
C ILE A 3 17.87 0.69 8.51
N GLN A 4 19.10 1.05 8.14
CA GLN A 4 19.47 2.41 7.79
C GLN A 4 19.31 2.70 6.30
N ASN A 5 19.28 1.66 5.46
CA ASN A 5 19.19 1.80 4.02
C ASN A 5 17.92 1.11 3.52
N TYR A 6 17.12 1.82 2.73
CA TYR A 6 15.91 1.24 2.13
C TYR A 6 16.22 0.01 1.25
N ARG A 7 17.43 -0.08 0.69
CA ARG A 7 17.86 -1.23 -0.11
C ARG A 7 17.91 -2.53 0.67
N ASP A 8 18.01 -2.44 2.00
CA ASP A 8 18.00 -3.60 2.89
C ASP A 8 16.58 -4.05 3.26
N LEU A 9 15.56 -3.24 2.94
CA LEU A 9 14.15 -3.61 3.14
C LEU A 9 13.76 -4.73 2.16
N ILE A 10 13.31 -5.85 2.69
CA ILE A 10 12.87 -6.98 1.86
C ILE A 10 11.71 -6.58 0.96
N VAL A 11 10.77 -5.77 1.47
CA VAL A 11 9.64 -5.29 0.67
C VAL A 11 10.09 -4.44 -0.52
N TRP A 12 11.12 -3.62 -0.36
CA TRP A 12 11.68 -2.86 -1.48
C TRP A 12 12.34 -3.79 -2.51
N GLN A 13 13.11 -4.78 -2.04
CA GLN A 13 13.75 -5.76 -2.92
C GLN A 13 12.71 -6.53 -3.73
N ARG A 14 11.61 -6.95 -3.10
CA ARG A 14 10.51 -7.63 -3.79
C ARG A 14 9.73 -6.70 -4.73
N ALA A 15 9.59 -5.44 -4.38
CA ALA A 15 9.02 -4.45 -5.28
C ALA A 15 9.89 -4.24 -6.53
N MET A 16 11.20 -4.33 -6.40
CA MET A 16 12.13 -4.28 -7.53
C MET A 16 12.03 -5.54 -8.40
N ASP A 17 11.84 -6.71 -7.80
CA ASP A 17 11.55 -7.94 -8.55
C ASP A 17 10.25 -7.81 -9.35
N LEU A 18 9.20 -7.27 -8.73
CA LEU A 18 7.94 -6.97 -9.40
C LEU A 18 8.12 -6.00 -10.56
N LEU A 19 8.88 -4.93 -10.35
CA LEU A 19 9.19 -3.95 -11.39
C LEU A 19 9.87 -4.62 -12.59
N THR A 20 10.87 -5.45 -12.35
CA THR A 20 11.58 -6.19 -13.39
C THR A 20 10.63 -7.10 -14.18
N GLU A 21 9.75 -7.80 -13.48
CA GLU A 21 8.73 -8.65 -14.10
C GLU A 21 7.73 -7.84 -14.92
N CYS A 22 7.29 -6.70 -14.42
CA CYS A 22 6.36 -5.82 -15.17
C CYS A 22 7.00 -5.29 -16.45
N TYR A 23 8.29 -4.95 -16.45
CA TYR A 23 9.01 -4.57 -17.66
C TYR A 23 9.10 -5.73 -18.65
N ARG A 24 9.33 -6.95 -18.16
CA ARG A 24 9.33 -8.15 -19.00
C ARG A 24 7.96 -8.38 -19.64
N VAL A 25 6.91 -8.29 -18.86
CA VAL A 25 5.51 -8.46 -19.33
C VAL A 25 5.12 -7.37 -20.33
N ALA A 26 5.52 -6.12 -20.06
CA ALA A 26 5.24 -5.00 -20.97
C ALA A 26 5.78 -5.25 -22.38
N ARG A 27 6.93 -5.91 -22.49
CA ARG A 27 7.54 -6.28 -23.80
C ARG A 27 6.78 -7.36 -24.53
N LEU A 28 5.92 -8.11 -23.86
CA LEU A 28 5.05 -9.11 -24.49
C LEU A 28 3.83 -8.48 -25.15
N LEU A 29 3.51 -7.24 -24.82
CA LEU A 29 2.41 -6.50 -25.41
C LEU A 29 2.72 -6.14 -26.86
N PRO A 30 1.69 -6.02 -27.72
CA PRO A 30 1.89 -5.57 -29.09
C PRO A 30 2.48 -4.14 -29.13
N PRO A 31 3.24 -3.79 -30.18
CA PRO A 31 3.87 -2.46 -30.29
C PRO A 31 2.89 -1.29 -30.15
N SER A 32 1.62 -1.47 -30.54
CA SER A 32 0.57 -0.47 -30.37
C SER A 32 0.31 -0.10 -28.91
N GLU A 33 0.65 -0.98 -27.96
CA GLU A 33 0.44 -0.78 -26.53
C GLU A 33 1.67 -0.26 -25.77
N THR A 34 2.80 -0.09 -26.46
CA THR A 34 4.06 0.33 -25.83
C THR A 34 3.92 1.63 -25.04
N TYR A 35 3.24 2.63 -25.60
CA TYR A 35 3.01 3.93 -24.98
C TYR A 35 1.69 4.06 -24.26
N ALA A 36 0.88 3.03 -24.24
CA ALA A 36 -0.41 2.96 -23.56
C ALA A 36 -0.32 2.04 -22.35
N LEU A 37 -0.84 0.82 -22.46
CA LEU A 37 -0.89 -0.14 -21.35
C LEU A 37 0.52 -0.49 -20.82
N GLY A 38 1.49 -0.69 -21.74
CA GLY A 38 2.86 -1.03 -21.37
C GLY A 38 3.53 0.05 -20.53
N ALA A 39 3.48 1.30 -20.99
CA ALA A 39 4.06 2.43 -20.26
C ALA A 39 3.37 2.66 -18.92
N HIS A 40 2.05 2.49 -18.87
CA HIS A 40 1.29 2.64 -17.64
C HIS A 40 1.69 1.57 -16.60
N LEU A 41 1.82 0.32 -17.04
CA LEU A 41 2.26 -0.79 -16.18
C LEU A 41 3.66 -0.53 -15.61
N GLU A 42 4.59 -0.10 -16.45
CA GLU A 42 5.96 0.23 -16.04
C GLU A 42 5.99 1.35 -15.01
N ARG A 43 5.25 2.43 -15.24
CA ARG A 43 5.18 3.57 -14.30
C ARG A 43 4.56 3.16 -12.97
N ALA A 44 3.50 2.38 -12.98
CA ALA A 44 2.85 1.91 -11.75
C ALA A 44 3.81 1.02 -10.93
N ALA A 45 4.53 0.13 -11.59
CA ALA A 45 5.51 -0.74 -10.93
C ALA A 45 6.68 0.05 -10.32
N VAL A 46 7.19 1.04 -11.03
CA VAL A 46 8.24 1.95 -10.50
C VAL A 46 7.72 2.71 -9.29
N ALA A 47 6.48 3.18 -9.33
CA ALA A 47 5.87 3.94 -8.24
C ALA A 47 5.79 3.13 -6.93
N VAL A 48 5.54 1.82 -6.99
CA VAL A 48 5.54 0.96 -5.79
C VAL A 48 6.90 1.05 -5.07
N ALA A 49 7.98 0.77 -5.77
CA ALA A 49 9.33 0.79 -5.19
C ALA A 49 9.75 2.21 -4.76
N ALA A 50 9.41 3.22 -5.56
CA ALA A 50 9.74 4.61 -5.28
C ALA A 50 9.05 5.14 -4.01
N HIS A 51 7.78 4.80 -3.78
CA HIS A 51 7.07 5.15 -2.55
C HIS A 51 7.71 4.52 -1.31
N ILE A 52 8.14 3.26 -1.40
CA ILE A 52 8.80 2.58 -0.29
C ILE A 52 10.13 3.27 0.04
N ALA A 53 10.96 3.50 -0.95
CA ALA A 53 12.27 4.12 -0.78
C ALA A 53 12.16 5.57 -0.28
N GLY A 54 11.29 6.36 -0.90
CA GLY A 54 11.08 7.76 -0.51
C GLY A 54 10.49 7.92 0.88
N GLY A 55 9.57 7.04 1.24
CA GLY A 55 8.97 7.05 2.58
C GLY A 55 9.93 6.65 3.69
N HIS A 56 10.81 5.70 3.41
CA HIS A 56 11.81 5.25 4.40
C HIS A 56 12.76 6.36 4.86
N ALA A 57 12.97 7.37 4.03
CA ALA A 57 13.81 8.54 4.38
C ALA A 57 13.10 9.55 5.29
N ARG A 58 11.83 9.34 5.58
CA ARG A 58 10.96 10.31 6.27
C ARG A 58 10.62 9.85 7.69
N GLU A 59 9.95 10.73 8.42
CA GLU A 59 9.39 10.42 9.72
C GLU A 59 8.32 9.32 9.62
N ARG A 60 8.04 8.66 10.74
CA ARG A 60 7.14 7.49 10.80
C ARG A 60 5.75 7.73 10.18
N ALA A 61 5.11 8.85 10.48
CA ALA A 61 3.78 9.17 9.95
C ALA A 61 3.79 9.33 8.44
N GLU A 62 4.80 10.01 7.90
CA GLU A 62 4.99 10.20 6.47
C GLU A 62 5.38 8.89 5.77
N PHE A 63 6.12 8.02 6.47
CA PHE A 63 6.43 6.69 5.95
C PHE A 63 5.18 5.84 5.81
N LEU A 64 4.29 5.85 6.81
CA LEU A 64 2.99 5.17 6.74
C LEU A 64 2.15 5.66 5.56
N GLU A 65 2.12 6.96 5.34
CA GLU A 65 1.43 7.56 4.20
C GLU A 65 2.04 7.12 2.86
N SER A 66 3.36 7.08 2.77
CA SER A 66 4.08 6.59 1.58
C SER A 66 3.79 5.11 1.31
N LEU A 67 3.69 4.29 2.34
CA LEU A 67 3.32 2.87 2.19
C LEU A 67 1.87 2.72 1.72
N THR A 68 0.99 3.63 2.09
CA THR A 68 -0.37 3.69 1.54
C THR A 68 -0.33 4.01 0.04
N GLY A 69 0.51 4.96 -0.36
CA GLY A 69 0.76 5.27 -1.78
C GLY A 69 1.32 4.08 -2.55
N ALA A 70 2.27 3.36 -1.96
CA ALA A 70 2.81 2.12 -2.54
C ALA A 70 1.71 1.07 -2.76
N THR A 71 0.83 0.91 -1.78
CA THR A 71 -0.31 -0.02 -1.88
C THR A 71 -1.26 0.37 -3.01
N ALA A 72 -1.56 1.66 -3.15
CA ALA A 72 -2.39 2.15 -4.25
C ALA A 72 -1.77 1.86 -5.62
N SER A 73 -0.48 2.12 -5.78
CA SER A 73 0.25 1.82 -7.01
C SER A 73 0.31 0.31 -7.30
N LEU A 74 0.40 -0.50 -6.26
CA LEU A 74 0.37 -1.96 -6.38
C LEU A 74 -0.99 -2.46 -6.91
N ARG A 75 -2.10 -1.89 -6.42
CA ARG A 75 -3.44 -2.20 -6.93
C ARG A 75 -3.59 -1.80 -8.39
N GLU A 76 -2.94 -0.73 -8.78
CA GLU A 76 -2.88 -0.29 -10.17
C GLU A 76 -2.12 -1.31 -11.04
N VAL A 77 -0.97 -1.81 -10.58
CA VAL A 77 -0.23 -2.89 -11.26
C VAL A 77 -1.12 -4.12 -11.47
N GLU A 78 -1.77 -4.60 -10.41
CA GLU A 78 -2.68 -5.75 -10.49
C GLU A 78 -3.80 -5.51 -11.51
N THR A 79 -4.40 -4.33 -11.47
CA THR A 79 -5.48 -3.94 -12.38
C THR A 79 -5.02 -3.95 -13.83
N LEU A 80 -3.83 -3.42 -14.11
CA LEU A 80 -3.28 -3.38 -15.47
C LEU A 80 -2.95 -4.77 -16.00
N LEU A 81 -2.40 -5.66 -15.16
CA LEU A 81 -2.15 -7.04 -15.53
C LEU A 81 -3.45 -7.78 -15.85
N LEU A 82 -4.46 -7.62 -15.00
CA LEU A 82 -5.77 -8.22 -15.21
C LEU A 82 -6.49 -7.63 -16.44
N ALA A 83 -6.36 -6.32 -16.66
CA ALA A 83 -6.90 -5.67 -17.84
C ALA A 83 -6.30 -6.24 -19.12
N ALA A 84 -4.99 -6.48 -19.15
CA ALA A 84 -4.31 -7.06 -20.30
C ALA A 84 -4.87 -8.45 -20.68
N THR A 85 -5.22 -9.26 -19.70
CA THR A 85 -5.86 -10.57 -19.97
C THR A 85 -7.30 -10.40 -20.41
N ARG A 86 -8.01 -9.46 -19.80
CA ARG A 86 -9.44 -9.25 -20.09
C ARG A 86 -9.69 -8.77 -21.51
N VAL A 87 -8.77 -7.96 -22.03
CA VAL A 87 -8.83 -7.48 -23.43
C VAL A 87 -8.05 -8.38 -24.39
N CYS A 88 -7.67 -9.58 -23.96
CA CYS A 88 -7.00 -10.61 -24.76
C CYS A 88 -5.66 -10.21 -25.36
N LEU A 89 -4.92 -9.31 -24.69
CA LEU A 89 -3.55 -8.96 -25.08
C LEU A 89 -2.52 -9.92 -24.52
N LEU A 90 -2.77 -10.44 -23.31
CA LEU A 90 -1.91 -11.41 -22.63
C LEU A 90 -2.75 -12.57 -22.10
N SER A 91 -2.11 -13.73 -21.94
CA SER A 91 -2.71 -14.90 -21.28
C SER A 91 -2.58 -14.82 -19.77
N GLY A 92 -3.40 -15.60 -19.05
CA GLY A 92 -3.27 -15.77 -17.60
C GLY A 92 -1.89 -16.27 -17.19
N ASP A 93 -1.30 -17.18 -17.96
CA ASP A 93 0.04 -17.72 -17.69
C ASP A 93 1.13 -16.64 -17.80
N GLN A 94 0.98 -15.73 -18.76
CA GLN A 94 1.94 -14.65 -18.97
C GLN A 94 1.96 -13.63 -17.83
N ILE A 95 0.86 -13.43 -17.12
CA ILE A 95 0.78 -12.50 -15.99
C ILE A 95 0.94 -13.17 -14.62
N GLN A 96 1.01 -14.50 -14.57
CA GLN A 96 0.97 -15.25 -13.31
C GLN A 96 2.09 -14.85 -12.36
N THR A 97 3.34 -14.80 -12.81
CA THR A 97 4.49 -14.41 -11.97
C THR A 97 4.33 -12.98 -11.45
N GLY A 98 3.88 -12.05 -12.29
CA GLY A 98 3.61 -10.68 -11.87
C GLY A 98 2.53 -10.60 -10.80
N MET A 99 1.45 -11.34 -10.94
CA MET A 99 0.37 -11.39 -9.94
C MET A 99 0.83 -12.01 -8.62
N GLN A 100 1.67 -13.04 -8.67
CA GLN A 100 2.24 -13.66 -7.47
C GLN A 100 3.18 -12.70 -6.72
N LEU A 101 4.05 -12.00 -7.43
CA LEU A 101 4.93 -10.99 -6.85
C LEU A 101 4.12 -9.82 -6.27
N ALA A 102 3.09 -9.37 -6.96
CA ALA A 102 2.21 -8.32 -6.46
C ALA A 102 1.51 -8.73 -5.15
N ASP A 103 1.03 -9.96 -5.07
CA ASP A 103 0.42 -10.51 -3.86
C ASP A 103 1.42 -10.55 -2.70
N GLU A 104 2.64 -11.01 -2.95
CA GLU A 104 3.71 -11.06 -1.96
C GLU A 104 4.07 -9.66 -1.44
N VAL A 105 4.27 -8.70 -2.34
CA VAL A 105 4.55 -7.30 -1.98
C VAL A 105 3.38 -6.71 -1.18
N GLY A 106 2.16 -6.99 -1.57
CA GLY A 106 0.96 -6.52 -0.86
C GLY A 106 0.89 -7.03 0.59
N ARG A 107 1.20 -8.29 0.81
CA ARG A 107 1.26 -8.86 2.16
C ARG A 107 2.38 -8.25 3.00
N MET A 108 3.55 -8.01 2.40
CA MET A 108 4.67 -7.35 3.07
C MET A 108 4.36 -5.90 3.43
N LEU A 109 3.71 -5.16 2.54
CA LEU A 109 3.27 -3.78 2.81
C LEU A 109 2.28 -3.74 3.95
N THR A 110 1.32 -4.65 3.98
CA THR A 110 0.34 -4.75 5.07
C THR A 110 1.03 -5.04 6.40
N ALA A 111 1.96 -5.99 6.44
CA ALA A 111 2.70 -6.34 7.64
C ALA A 111 3.55 -5.17 8.15
N LEU A 112 4.25 -4.49 7.25
CA LEU A 112 5.08 -3.33 7.61
C LEU A 112 4.22 -2.17 8.14
N ARG A 113 3.10 -1.88 7.50
CA ARG A 113 2.17 -0.84 7.96
C ARG A 113 1.62 -1.15 9.36
N ARG A 114 1.26 -2.40 9.64
CA ARG A 114 0.83 -2.83 10.98
C ARG A 114 1.94 -2.64 12.01
N SER A 115 3.15 -3.04 11.68
CA SER A 115 4.31 -2.89 12.56
C SER A 115 4.58 -1.43 12.92
N LEU A 116 4.50 -0.54 11.95
CA LEU A 116 4.74 0.90 12.13
C LEU A 116 3.54 1.63 12.73
N GLY A 117 2.33 1.19 12.40
CA GLY A 117 1.08 1.79 12.86
C GLY A 117 0.55 1.22 14.17
N ALA A 118 1.14 0.10 14.68
CA ALA A 118 0.74 -0.45 15.95
C ALA A 118 0.98 0.60 17.04
N PRO A 119 -0.05 0.98 17.83
CA PRO A 119 0.19 1.85 18.96
C PRO A 119 1.19 1.15 19.86
N HIS A 120 2.26 1.85 20.26
CA HIS A 120 3.01 1.43 21.41
C HIS A 120 2.02 1.33 22.55
N LEU A 121 1.69 0.12 22.96
CA LEU A 121 0.95 -0.11 24.18
C LEU A 121 1.86 0.41 25.30
N GLN A 122 1.71 1.68 25.64
CA GLN A 122 2.20 2.16 26.90
C GLN A 122 1.31 1.53 27.97
N PRO A 123 1.86 0.67 28.84
CA PRO A 123 1.05 0.16 29.92
C PRO A 123 0.62 1.35 30.78
N GLY A 124 -0.66 1.64 30.83
CA GLY A 124 -1.20 2.62 31.74
C GLY A 124 -2.08 3.74 31.19
N VAL A 125 -2.33 3.80 29.88
CA VAL A 125 -3.35 4.72 29.40
C VAL A 125 -4.66 3.96 29.16
N SER A 126 -5.40 3.73 30.24
CA SER A 126 -6.80 3.43 30.07
C SER A 126 -7.49 4.71 29.60
N SER A 127 -8.02 4.69 28.41
CA SER A 127 -8.93 5.73 27.98
C SER A 127 -10.18 5.64 28.84
N HIS A 128 -10.22 6.46 29.87
CA HIS A 128 -11.49 6.72 30.54
C HIS A 128 -12.33 7.50 29.56
N ALA A 129 -13.29 6.83 28.98
CA ALA A 129 -14.43 7.52 28.41
C ALA A 129 -15.08 8.29 29.56
N ALA A 130 -14.92 9.59 29.56
CA ALA A 130 -15.57 10.44 30.53
C ALA A 130 -17.08 10.23 30.39
N GLY A 131 -17.67 9.66 31.40
CA GLY A 131 -19.11 9.57 31.47
C GLY A 131 -19.69 10.98 31.42
N ALA A 132 -20.61 11.19 30.52
CA ALA A 132 -21.34 12.44 30.45
C ALA A 132 -21.99 12.74 31.79
N PRO A 133 -21.89 13.96 32.35
CA PRO A 133 -22.61 14.32 33.53
C PRO A 133 -24.09 14.36 33.17
N SER A 134 -24.87 13.56 33.91
CA SER A 134 -26.31 13.67 33.84
C SER A 134 -26.70 15.02 34.42
N ALA A 135 -27.17 15.91 33.57
CA ALA A 135 -27.79 17.14 34.03
C ALA A 135 -29.13 16.80 34.69
N GLY A 136 -29.16 16.86 36.01
CA GLY A 136 -30.41 16.80 36.74
C GLY A 136 -31.18 18.06 36.51
N VAL A 137 -32.27 17.96 35.80
CA VAL A 137 -33.25 19.03 35.68
C VAL A 137 -34.17 18.97 36.92
N SER A 138 -33.96 19.87 37.85
CA SER A 138 -34.92 20.11 38.88
C SER A 138 -36.01 21.04 38.37
N ALA A 139 -37.15 20.52 38.09
CA ALA A 139 -38.33 21.34 37.84
C ALA A 139 -38.89 21.86 39.16
N GLY A 140 -38.66 23.09 39.43
CA GLY A 140 -39.36 23.78 40.52
C GLY A 140 -40.75 24.19 40.07
N ALA A 141 -41.75 23.51 40.54
CA ALA A 141 -43.12 23.95 40.40
C ALA A 141 -43.42 24.96 41.51
N THR A 142 -43.71 26.19 41.19
CA THR A 142 -44.33 27.14 42.08
C THR A 142 -45.78 27.27 41.68
N ALA A 143 -46.66 26.78 42.51
CA ALA A 143 -48.06 27.12 42.51
C ALA A 143 -48.24 28.44 43.30
N GLY A 144 -48.98 29.39 42.80
CA GLY A 144 -49.51 30.55 43.44
C GLY A 144 -50.85 30.85 42.92
#